data_eb4f3a4eac53d4a7e27f54e23e50a968
#
_entry.id   eb4f3a4eac53d4a7e27f54e23e50a968
#
_cell.length_a   1.000
_cell.length_b   1.000
_cell.length_c   1.000
_cell.angle_alpha   90.00
_cell.angle_beta   90.00
_cell.angle_gamma   90.00
#
_symmetry.space_group_name_H-M   'P 1'
#
loop_
_entity.id
_entity.type
_entity.pdbx_description
1 polymer ?
#
loop_
_entity_poly.entity_id
_entity_poly.type
_entity_poly.pdbx_seq_one_letter_code
_entity_poly.pdbx_strand_id
1 'polypeptide(L)'
;MDRKLGYLFERFPAFTQTFCAREIAELYRQGTALPVFSIRRPAEARPTNIPLDNIPVYYLPDTNSLEFKIRTKFVSSRLKDLWSGSGDIRDKGRFREAAYLGPRLKKAQISHLHVHFAGLASRTAWWIKRLFGVTYSFTGHANDIFCPKPDQRVGLRDLIREASLVVVVSDFGANMLRHGFPESAQKIHRVYNGLDLSVFKSATPGVSPVRLLSIGRLIEKKGFKFLIESCRLLRSSGLPFVCQIVGEGPEHDRLEELIQEYQLSESVRLLGPLPQTDLVEILAQSSIFVFPAVHDSSGDTDNLPTVLIEAMASSLPIVATEVAGIPEIVQHNENGLIVPEKDPVRLADAIRVMAGDEALAERFGRASRRIAEEKFALSNTVGQLKSLFTRYSLGV
;
A
#
# COMPACT_ATOMS: atom_id res chain seq x y z
N MET A 1 22.28 13.68 -23.05
CA MET A 1 21.50 12.45 -23.34
C MET A 1 20.27 12.49 -22.46
N ASP A 2 19.10 12.49 -23.07
CA ASP A 2 17.86 12.45 -22.33
C ASP A 2 17.79 11.17 -21.50
N ARG A 3 17.58 11.32 -20.21
CA ARG A 3 17.41 10.18 -19.32
C ARG A 3 16.07 9.51 -19.63
N LYS A 4 16.03 8.18 -19.64
CA LYS A 4 14.81 7.42 -19.86
C LYS A 4 14.50 6.59 -18.61
N LEU A 5 13.31 6.81 -18.04
CA LEU A 5 12.80 6.10 -16.87
C LEU A 5 12.17 4.75 -17.27
N GLY A 6 12.34 3.75 -16.43
CA GLY A 6 11.58 2.50 -16.46
C GLY A 6 11.14 2.10 -15.06
N TYR A 7 10.18 1.21 -14.94
CA TYR A 7 9.74 0.65 -13.67
C TYR A 7 10.23 -0.79 -13.48
N LEU A 8 10.60 -1.16 -12.26
CA LEU A 8 10.98 -2.52 -11.92
C LEU A 8 10.19 -2.99 -10.69
N PHE A 9 9.48 -4.10 -10.84
CA PHE A 9 8.72 -4.75 -9.77
C PHE A 9 9.27 -6.13 -9.45
N GLU A 10 9.08 -6.59 -8.21
CA GLU A 10 9.28 -8.00 -7.89
C GLU A 10 8.27 -8.86 -8.65
N ARG A 11 7.00 -8.45 -8.63
CA ARG A 11 5.88 -9.11 -9.30
C ARG A 11 4.87 -8.05 -9.75
N PHE A 12 4.53 -8.05 -11.04
CA PHE A 12 3.55 -7.10 -11.58
C PHE A 12 2.72 -7.75 -12.71
N PRO A 13 1.39 -7.51 -12.74
CA PRO A 13 0.60 -6.96 -11.65
C PRO A 13 0.53 -7.91 -10.45
N ALA A 14 0.23 -7.38 -9.26
CA ALA A 14 0.01 -8.18 -8.06
C ALA A 14 -1.32 -7.78 -7.41
N PHE A 15 -2.16 -8.77 -7.10
CA PHE A 15 -3.51 -8.57 -6.58
C PHE A 15 -3.55 -7.73 -5.30
N THR A 16 -2.59 -7.93 -4.39
CA THR A 16 -2.49 -7.19 -3.12
C THR A 16 -1.82 -5.82 -3.25
N GLN A 17 -1.40 -5.43 -4.46
CA GLN A 17 -0.65 -4.20 -4.74
C GLN A 17 -1.31 -3.39 -5.86
N THR A 18 -2.64 -3.25 -5.80
CA THR A 18 -3.44 -2.56 -6.81
C THR A 18 -3.03 -1.10 -7.02
N PHE A 19 -2.50 -0.45 -5.99
CA PHE A 19 -1.97 0.92 -6.08
C PHE A 19 -0.81 1.03 -7.09
N CYS A 20 0.08 0.03 -7.20
CA CYS A 20 1.14 0.01 -8.22
C CYS A 20 0.54 -0.05 -9.64
N ALA A 21 -0.47 -0.87 -9.83
CA ALA A 21 -1.15 -1.01 -11.12
C ALA A 21 -1.90 0.28 -11.51
N ARG A 22 -2.59 0.91 -10.54
CA ARG A 22 -3.27 2.20 -10.72
C ARG A 22 -2.28 3.31 -11.09
N GLU A 23 -1.14 3.39 -10.41
CA GLU A 23 -0.09 4.38 -10.70
C GLU A 23 0.43 4.23 -12.14
N ILE A 24 0.76 3.00 -12.56
CA ILE A 24 1.23 2.74 -13.93
C ILE A 24 0.15 3.07 -14.97
N ALA A 25 -1.10 2.64 -14.77
CA ALA A 25 -2.20 2.93 -15.67
C ALA A 25 -2.42 4.45 -15.83
N GLU A 26 -2.35 5.19 -14.72
CA GLU A 26 -2.51 6.65 -14.73
C GLU A 26 -1.34 7.38 -15.42
N LEU A 27 -0.11 6.92 -15.22
CA LEU A 27 1.06 7.44 -15.96
C LEU A 27 0.84 7.30 -17.47
N TYR A 28 0.37 6.14 -17.93
CA TYR A 28 0.04 5.91 -19.34
C TYR A 28 -1.12 6.79 -19.80
N ARG A 29 -2.18 6.94 -19.01
CA ARG A 29 -3.31 7.84 -19.30
C ARG A 29 -2.87 9.29 -19.44
N GLN A 30 -1.87 9.72 -18.67
CA GLN A 30 -1.26 11.07 -18.76
C GLN A 30 -0.20 11.19 -19.85
N GLY A 31 -0.12 10.24 -20.78
CA GLY A 31 0.81 10.26 -21.91
C GLY A 31 2.26 9.90 -21.56
N THR A 32 2.53 9.39 -20.37
CA THR A 32 3.87 8.98 -19.96
C THR A 32 4.03 7.47 -20.09
N ALA A 33 4.33 7.00 -21.31
CA ALA A 33 4.56 5.58 -21.57
C ALA A 33 5.96 5.14 -21.08
N LEU A 34 6.02 4.32 -20.06
CA LEU A 34 7.24 3.84 -19.44
C LEU A 34 7.36 2.32 -19.56
N PRO A 35 8.55 1.77 -19.89
CA PRO A 35 8.75 0.33 -19.90
C PRO A 35 8.66 -0.24 -18.48
N VAL A 36 7.86 -1.29 -18.31
CA VAL A 36 7.64 -1.99 -17.05
C VAL A 36 8.36 -3.34 -17.08
N PHE A 37 9.16 -3.59 -16.06
CA PHE A 37 9.90 -4.84 -15.86
C PHE A 37 9.39 -5.53 -14.60
N SER A 38 9.23 -6.84 -14.67
CA SER A 38 8.85 -7.67 -13.53
C SER A 38 9.78 -8.86 -13.39
N ILE A 39 10.34 -9.05 -12.20
CA ILE A 39 11.27 -10.14 -11.90
C ILE A 39 10.54 -11.48 -11.94
N ARG A 40 9.31 -11.51 -11.42
CA ARG A 40 8.48 -12.72 -11.38
C ARG A 40 7.16 -12.48 -12.12
N ARG A 41 6.60 -13.55 -12.67
CA ARG A 41 5.24 -13.52 -13.21
C ARG A 41 4.21 -13.49 -12.09
N PRO A 42 2.99 -12.95 -12.32
CA PRO A 42 1.87 -13.11 -11.40
C PRO A 42 1.66 -14.59 -11.05
N ALA A 43 1.34 -14.89 -9.80
CA ALA A 43 1.08 -16.27 -9.38
C ALA A 43 -0.29 -16.75 -9.88
N GLU A 44 -1.26 -15.84 -9.99
CA GLU A 44 -2.61 -16.09 -10.46
C GLU A 44 -3.05 -14.95 -11.38
N ALA A 45 -3.79 -15.29 -12.43
CA ALA A 45 -4.49 -14.31 -13.28
C ALA A 45 -5.79 -13.91 -12.57
N ARG A 46 -5.71 -13.15 -11.48
CA ARG A 46 -6.91 -12.53 -10.91
C ARG A 46 -7.24 -11.28 -11.72
N PRO A 47 -8.46 -11.14 -12.26
CA PRO A 47 -8.85 -9.97 -13.00
C PRO A 47 -8.75 -8.74 -12.10
N THR A 48 -7.97 -7.77 -12.52
CA THR A 48 -7.98 -6.43 -11.94
C THR A 48 -8.85 -5.56 -12.85
N ASN A 49 -9.77 -4.78 -12.29
CA ASN A 49 -10.55 -3.80 -13.05
C ASN A 49 -9.71 -2.61 -13.51
N ILE A 50 -8.39 -2.74 -13.48
CA ILE A 50 -7.43 -1.71 -13.88
C ILE A 50 -7.03 -1.98 -15.32
N PRO A 51 -7.14 -1.01 -16.25
CA PRO A 51 -6.82 -1.19 -17.66
C PRO A 51 -5.31 -1.29 -17.86
N LEU A 52 -4.78 -2.51 -17.90
CA LEU A 52 -3.36 -2.81 -18.10
C LEU A 52 -3.06 -3.41 -19.47
N ASP A 53 -4.07 -3.68 -20.32
CA ASP A 53 -3.93 -4.44 -21.56
C ASP A 53 -2.97 -3.81 -22.57
N ASN A 54 -2.86 -2.49 -22.57
CA ASN A 54 -1.96 -1.75 -23.46
C ASN A 54 -0.59 -1.44 -22.84
N ILE A 55 -0.30 -1.97 -21.65
CA ILE A 55 0.95 -1.70 -20.94
C ILE A 55 1.91 -2.88 -21.13
N PRO A 56 2.99 -2.73 -21.93
CA PRO A 56 3.92 -3.81 -22.15
C PRO A 56 4.73 -4.10 -20.89
N VAL A 57 4.57 -5.32 -20.35
CA VAL A 57 5.34 -5.79 -19.20
C VAL A 57 6.40 -6.80 -19.65
N TYR A 58 7.65 -6.48 -19.38
CA TYR A 58 8.75 -7.39 -19.63
C TYR A 58 9.01 -8.27 -18.40
N TYR A 59 8.78 -9.57 -18.53
CA TYR A 59 9.04 -10.55 -17.47
C TYR A 59 10.43 -11.18 -17.64
N LEU A 60 11.15 -11.32 -16.52
CA LEU A 60 12.35 -12.15 -16.51
C LEU A 60 11.96 -13.62 -16.72
N PRO A 61 12.78 -14.39 -17.43
CA PRO A 61 12.59 -15.84 -17.49
C PRO A 61 12.83 -16.47 -16.11
N ASP A 62 12.33 -17.68 -15.94
CA ASP A 62 12.60 -18.45 -14.73
C ASP A 62 14.11 -18.53 -14.46
N THR A 63 14.51 -18.28 -13.22
CA THR A 63 15.93 -18.28 -12.79
C THR A 63 16.60 -19.65 -12.92
N ASN A 64 15.81 -20.73 -13.05
CA ASN A 64 16.27 -22.09 -13.33
C ASN A 64 16.35 -22.38 -14.82
N SER A 65 15.80 -21.56 -15.70
CA SER A 65 15.84 -21.74 -17.14
C SER A 65 17.28 -21.74 -17.71
N LEU A 66 17.49 -22.47 -18.77
CA LEU A 66 18.79 -22.53 -19.45
C LEU A 66 19.18 -21.15 -19.99
N GLU A 67 18.23 -20.43 -20.56
CA GLU A 67 18.44 -19.05 -21.05
C GLU A 67 18.99 -18.15 -19.95
N PHE A 68 18.32 -18.12 -18.77
CA PHE A 68 18.76 -17.29 -17.65
C PHE A 68 20.16 -17.70 -17.17
N LYS A 69 20.43 -19.00 -17.03
CA LYS A 69 21.73 -19.51 -16.57
C LYS A 69 22.86 -19.14 -17.53
N ILE A 70 22.67 -19.33 -18.84
CA ILE A 70 23.71 -19.02 -19.84
C ILE A 70 24.01 -17.52 -19.83
N ARG A 71 22.99 -16.68 -19.94
CA ARG A 71 23.18 -15.22 -20.01
C ARG A 71 23.81 -14.66 -18.73
N THR A 72 23.38 -15.12 -17.56
CA THR A 72 23.94 -14.66 -16.30
C THR A 72 25.36 -15.16 -16.08
N LYS A 73 25.71 -16.38 -16.52
CA LYS A 73 27.07 -16.91 -16.44
C LYS A 73 28.07 -16.07 -17.22
N PHE A 74 27.73 -15.68 -18.45
CA PHE A 74 28.58 -14.86 -19.30
C PHE A 74 28.84 -13.48 -18.73
N VAL A 75 27.80 -12.80 -18.22
CA VAL A 75 27.94 -11.48 -17.58
C VAL A 75 28.63 -11.58 -16.23
N SER A 76 28.28 -12.58 -15.40
CA SER A 76 28.89 -12.78 -14.08
C SER A 76 30.38 -13.11 -14.15
N SER A 77 30.86 -13.79 -15.21
CA SER A 77 32.29 -14.08 -15.37
C SER A 77 33.12 -12.82 -15.59
N ARG A 78 32.56 -11.80 -16.24
CA ARG A 78 33.21 -10.49 -16.45
C ARG A 78 33.14 -9.58 -15.24
N LEU A 79 32.24 -9.86 -14.28
CA LEU A 79 31.95 -9.02 -13.11
C LEU A 79 32.32 -9.72 -11.79
N LYS A 80 33.12 -10.79 -11.86
CA LYS A 80 33.53 -11.61 -10.71
C LYS A 80 34.19 -10.77 -9.62
N ASP A 81 35.01 -9.80 -9.97
CA ASP A 81 35.75 -8.98 -9.03
C ASP A 81 34.83 -8.09 -8.19
N LEU A 82 33.70 -7.66 -8.76
CA LEU A 82 32.66 -6.91 -8.04
C LEU A 82 31.86 -7.79 -7.08
N TRP A 83 31.85 -9.11 -7.32
CA TRP A 83 31.20 -10.09 -6.45
C TRP A 83 32.12 -10.60 -5.34
N SER A 84 33.44 -10.76 -5.61
CA SER A 84 34.41 -11.44 -4.73
C SER A 84 34.56 -10.82 -3.34
N GLY A 85 34.21 -9.54 -3.17
CA GLY A 85 34.18 -8.87 -1.85
C GLY A 85 32.94 -9.14 -1.00
N SER A 86 32.02 -10.00 -1.47
CA SER A 86 30.63 -9.99 -1.02
C SER A 86 30.01 -11.30 -0.59
N GLY A 87 30.73 -12.27 -0.16
CA GLY A 87 30.38 -13.63 0.28
C GLY A 87 28.95 -14.03 0.71
N ASP A 88 27.95 -13.16 0.62
CA ASP A 88 26.58 -13.49 1.05
C ASP A 88 25.77 -14.16 -0.07
N ILE A 89 25.47 -15.44 0.13
CA ILE A 89 24.68 -16.29 -0.76
C ILE A 89 23.28 -15.73 -1.05
N ARG A 90 22.75 -14.93 -0.13
CA ARG A 90 21.37 -14.36 -0.20
C ARG A 90 21.20 -13.32 -1.31
N ASP A 91 22.22 -12.54 -1.62
CA ASP A 91 22.21 -11.56 -2.71
C ASP A 91 22.61 -12.13 -4.07
N LYS A 92 23.07 -13.41 -4.11
CA LYS A 92 23.43 -14.07 -5.37
C LYS A 92 22.31 -14.07 -6.40
N GLY A 93 21.07 -14.24 -5.94
CA GLY A 93 19.88 -14.13 -6.80
C GLY A 93 19.73 -12.73 -7.39
N ARG A 94 19.86 -11.70 -6.57
CA ARG A 94 19.73 -10.28 -6.97
C ARG A 94 20.83 -9.88 -7.94
N PHE A 95 22.06 -10.29 -7.69
CA PHE A 95 23.18 -10.08 -8.59
C PHE A 95 22.93 -10.72 -9.97
N ARG A 96 22.43 -11.97 -10.00
CA ARG A 96 22.12 -12.65 -11.27
C ARG A 96 20.98 -11.99 -12.03
N GLU A 97 19.93 -11.54 -11.34
CA GLU A 97 18.84 -10.78 -11.94
C GLU A 97 19.34 -9.46 -12.54
N ALA A 98 20.20 -8.75 -11.80
CA ALA A 98 20.86 -7.55 -12.29
C ALA A 98 21.74 -7.81 -13.51
N ALA A 99 22.53 -8.88 -13.49
CA ALA A 99 23.36 -9.31 -14.61
C ALA A 99 22.52 -9.66 -15.87
N TYR A 100 21.30 -10.19 -15.67
CA TYR A 100 20.37 -10.46 -16.76
C TYR A 100 19.72 -9.20 -17.31
N LEU A 101 19.25 -8.30 -16.44
CA LEU A 101 18.50 -7.08 -16.83
C LEU A 101 19.40 -5.98 -17.38
N GLY A 102 20.56 -5.74 -16.77
CA GLY A 102 21.40 -4.60 -17.06
C GLY A 102 21.75 -4.38 -18.53
N PRO A 103 22.20 -5.42 -19.29
CA PRO A 103 22.46 -5.27 -20.72
C PRO A 103 21.21 -4.87 -21.52
N ARG A 104 20.02 -5.35 -21.11
CA ARG A 104 18.75 -4.99 -21.76
C ARG A 104 18.36 -3.55 -21.51
N LEU A 105 18.52 -3.08 -20.27
CA LEU A 105 18.26 -1.70 -19.88
C LEU A 105 19.18 -0.77 -20.69
N LYS A 106 20.45 -1.10 -20.83
CA LYS A 106 21.40 -0.34 -21.64
C LYS A 106 20.99 -0.28 -23.11
N LYS A 107 20.61 -1.44 -23.70
CA LYS A 107 20.12 -1.50 -25.10
C LYS A 107 18.85 -0.68 -25.30
N ALA A 108 17.96 -0.66 -24.32
CA ALA A 108 16.73 0.15 -24.31
C ALA A 108 16.96 1.62 -23.92
N GLN A 109 18.22 2.01 -23.68
CA GLN A 109 18.64 3.36 -23.27
C GLN A 109 17.99 3.81 -21.94
N ILE A 110 17.59 2.87 -21.07
CA ILE A 110 17.05 3.17 -19.74
C ILE A 110 18.20 3.52 -18.83
N SER A 111 18.15 4.71 -18.26
CA SER A 111 19.19 5.27 -17.39
C SER A 111 18.76 5.34 -15.92
N HIS A 112 17.44 5.18 -15.66
CA HIS A 112 16.87 5.20 -14.31
C HIS A 112 15.75 4.17 -14.17
N LEU A 113 15.65 3.56 -12.98
CA LEU A 113 14.55 2.66 -12.60
C LEU A 113 13.82 3.22 -11.38
N HIS A 114 12.50 3.31 -11.45
CA HIS A 114 11.67 3.46 -10.26
C HIS A 114 11.16 2.10 -9.79
N VAL A 115 11.17 1.89 -8.47
CA VAL A 115 10.88 0.57 -7.88
C VAL A 115 9.89 0.75 -6.73
N HIS A 116 8.96 -0.16 -6.57
CA HIS A 116 8.12 -0.21 -5.36
C HIS A 116 8.67 -1.19 -4.34
N PHE A 117 8.59 -0.79 -3.07
CA PHE A 117 9.11 -1.46 -1.88
C PHE A 117 10.65 -1.47 -1.75
N ALA A 118 11.14 -1.24 -0.53
CA ALA A 118 12.54 -1.38 -0.15
C ALA A 118 12.92 -2.88 0.01
N GLY A 119 12.47 -3.71 -0.93
CA GLY A 119 12.57 -5.16 -0.89
C GLY A 119 13.48 -5.75 -1.94
N LEU A 120 13.03 -6.86 -2.52
CA LEU A 120 13.76 -7.66 -3.50
C LEU A 120 14.09 -6.86 -4.76
N ALA A 121 13.11 -6.17 -5.35
CA ALA A 121 13.31 -5.41 -6.58
C ALA A 121 14.27 -4.22 -6.37
N SER A 122 14.19 -3.52 -5.24
CA SER A 122 15.12 -2.42 -4.92
C SER A 122 16.56 -2.92 -4.75
N ARG A 123 16.77 -4.10 -4.15
CA ARG A 123 18.10 -4.72 -4.07
C ARG A 123 18.61 -5.14 -5.45
N THR A 124 17.74 -5.61 -6.34
CA THR A 124 18.12 -5.90 -7.73
C THR A 124 18.51 -4.60 -8.45
N ALA A 125 17.75 -3.50 -8.27
CA ALA A 125 18.09 -2.19 -8.82
C ALA A 125 19.40 -1.62 -8.27
N TRP A 126 19.67 -1.83 -6.98
CA TRP A 126 20.97 -1.47 -6.36
C TRP A 126 22.13 -2.19 -7.06
N TRP A 127 22.02 -3.50 -7.34
CA TRP A 127 23.03 -4.24 -8.09
C TRP A 127 23.12 -3.76 -9.54
N ILE A 128 22.00 -3.44 -10.20
CA ILE A 128 22.00 -2.87 -11.57
C ILE A 128 22.77 -1.56 -11.59
N LYS A 129 22.58 -0.69 -10.62
CA LYS A 129 23.34 0.57 -10.50
C LYS A 129 24.84 0.28 -10.41
N ARG A 130 25.26 -0.62 -9.56
CA ARG A 130 26.67 -0.97 -9.37
C ARG A 130 27.33 -1.61 -10.58
N LEU A 131 26.60 -2.46 -11.30
CA LEU A 131 27.14 -3.20 -12.43
C LEU A 131 27.07 -2.42 -13.75
N PHE A 132 26.05 -1.59 -13.92
CA PHE A 132 25.74 -0.96 -15.21
C PHE A 132 25.55 0.55 -15.16
N GLY A 133 25.60 1.18 -13.98
CA GLY A 133 25.44 2.61 -13.81
C GLY A 133 24.00 3.11 -14.04
N VAL A 134 22.99 2.25 -14.13
CA VAL A 134 21.59 2.64 -14.20
C VAL A 134 21.15 3.00 -12.78
N THR A 135 20.81 4.25 -12.56
CA THR A 135 20.40 4.76 -11.25
C THR A 135 19.01 4.28 -10.84
N TYR A 136 18.63 4.42 -9.59
CA TYR A 136 17.29 4.05 -9.15
C TYR A 136 16.71 4.99 -8.09
N SER A 137 15.39 4.97 -8.00
CA SER A 137 14.57 5.53 -6.92
C SER A 137 13.57 4.46 -6.45
N PHE A 138 13.02 4.62 -5.26
CA PHE A 138 11.98 3.69 -4.82
C PHE A 138 10.90 4.37 -3.99
N THR A 139 9.70 3.74 -3.98
CA THR A 139 8.60 4.06 -3.08
C THR A 139 8.53 3.01 -1.97
N GLY A 140 8.69 3.44 -0.70
CA GLY A 140 8.49 2.62 0.49
C GLY A 140 7.05 2.72 1.00
N HIS A 141 6.49 1.60 1.48
CA HIS A 141 5.06 1.55 1.83
C HIS A 141 4.78 1.38 3.33
N ALA A 142 5.22 0.29 3.96
CA ALA A 142 4.98 0.02 5.38
C ALA A 142 6.03 -0.94 5.94
N ASN A 143 5.76 -2.23 5.97
CA ASN A 143 6.62 -3.28 6.53
C ASN A 143 8.06 -3.23 5.97
N ASP A 144 8.20 -2.87 4.71
CA ASP A 144 9.49 -2.72 4.03
C ASP A 144 10.38 -1.60 4.58
N ILE A 145 9.78 -0.61 5.27
CA ILE A 145 10.47 0.53 5.88
C ILE A 145 10.38 0.54 7.41
N PHE A 146 9.28 0.00 8.02
CA PHE A 146 9.09 -0.02 9.47
C PHE A 146 9.78 -1.22 10.14
N CYS A 147 9.72 -2.38 9.50
CA CYS A 147 10.29 -3.63 9.99
C CYS A 147 11.27 -4.23 8.98
N PRO A 148 12.35 -3.52 8.61
CA PRO A 148 13.31 -4.02 7.64
C PRO A 148 13.98 -5.30 8.17
N LYS A 149 14.06 -6.32 7.33
CA LYS A 149 14.68 -7.60 7.72
C LYS A 149 16.15 -7.40 8.06
N PRO A 150 16.60 -7.75 9.27
CA PRO A 150 17.95 -7.43 9.75
C PRO A 150 19.07 -8.17 9.01
N ASP A 151 18.75 -9.34 8.47
CA ASP A 151 19.74 -10.25 7.88
C ASP A 151 20.03 -10.01 6.40
N GLN A 152 19.70 -8.85 5.85
CA GLN A 152 19.95 -8.56 4.45
C GLN A 152 21.26 -7.81 4.32
N ARG A 153 22.17 -8.29 3.45
CA ARG A 153 23.44 -7.63 3.15
C ARG A 153 23.23 -6.20 2.62
N VAL A 154 22.33 -6.01 1.67
CA VAL A 154 21.89 -4.70 1.19
C VAL A 154 20.65 -4.34 2.00
N GLY A 155 20.85 -3.63 3.10
CA GLY A 155 19.78 -3.21 4.00
C GLY A 155 19.11 -1.91 3.55
N LEU A 156 18.08 -1.50 4.31
CA LEU A 156 17.33 -0.26 4.04
C LEU A 156 18.27 0.97 3.98
N ARG A 157 19.28 1.05 4.86
CA ARG A 157 20.28 2.14 4.87
C ARG A 157 21.03 2.23 3.54
N ASP A 158 21.47 1.10 2.99
CA ASP A 158 22.19 1.08 1.71
C ASP A 158 21.30 1.47 0.56
N LEU A 159 20.05 1.00 0.56
CA LEU A 159 19.05 1.36 -0.44
C LEU A 159 18.77 2.86 -0.41
N ILE A 160 18.53 3.44 0.76
CA ILE A 160 18.30 4.88 0.91
C ILE A 160 19.54 5.67 0.49
N ARG A 161 20.72 5.33 0.99
CA ARG A 161 21.95 6.06 0.68
C ARG A 161 22.24 6.15 -0.81
N GLU A 162 22.01 5.06 -1.54
CA GLU A 162 22.36 4.93 -2.96
C GLU A 162 21.26 5.35 -3.93
N ALA A 163 20.00 5.44 -3.47
CA ALA A 163 18.88 5.91 -4.30
C ALA A 163 19.02 7.38 -4.68
N SER A 164 18.56 7.75 -5.88
CA SER A 164 18.49 9.15 -6.32
C SER A 164 17.32 9.90 -5.68
N LEU A 165 16.24 9.21 -5.40
CA LEU A 165 15.01 9.71 -4.79
C LEU A 165 14.39 8.59 -3.97
N VAL A 166 13.86 8.92 -2.80
CA VAL A 166 13.06 8.01 -1.96
C VAL A 166 11.68 8.63 -1.79
N VAL A 167 10.66 7.90 -2.18
CA VAL A 167 9.27 8.28 -1.98
C VAL A 167 8.68 7.43 -0.85
N VAL A 168 7.82 8.02 -0.03
CA VAL A 168 7.08 7.32 1.03
C VAL A 168 5.62 7.74 0.97
N VAL A 169 4.71 6.83 1.30
CA VAL A 169 3.28 7.05 1.10
C VAL A 169 2.59 7.82 2.22
N SER A 170 3.33 8.26 3.26
CA SER A 170 2.81 9.05 4.38
C SER A 170 3.85 10.03 4.91
N ASP A 171 3.40 11.12 5.56
CA ASP A 171 4.29 12.03 6.27
C ASP A 171 4.90 11.35 7.50
N PHE A 172 4.15 10.47 8.18
CA PHE A 172 4.67 9.63 9.26
C PHE A 172 5.90 8.84 8.81
N GLY A 173 5.78 8.07 7.73
CA GLY A 173 6.89 7.29 7.17
C GLY A 173 8.03 8.16 6.67
N ALA A 174 7.73 9.31 6.03
CA ALA A 174 8.75 10.24 5.56
C ALA A 174 9.54 10.85 6.73
N ASN A 175 8.87 11.25 7.80
CA ASN A 175 9.51 11.81 8.99
C ASN A 175 10.35 10.76 9.72
N MET A 176 9.84 9.54 9.86
CA MET A 176 10.59 8.42 10.44
C MET A 176 11.90 8.17 9.66
N LEU A 177 11.82 8.11 8.32
CA LEU A 177 13.03 7.89 7.51
C LEU A 177 13.99 9.09 7.56
N ARG A 178 13.50 10.33 7.55
CA ARG A 178 14.35 11.53 7.66
C ARG A 178 15.10 11.57 9.00
N HIS A 179 14.45 11.19 10.10
CA HIS A 179 15.11 11.09 11.41
C HIS A 179 16.10 9.94 11.47
N GLY A 180 15.75 8.78 10.91
CA GLY A 180 16.63 7.60 10.89
C GLY A 180 17.85 7.73 9.94
N PHE A 181 17.74 8.59 8.91
CA PHE A 181 18.74 8.78 7.84
C PHE A 181 18.92 10.26 7.50
N PRO A 182 19.39 11.09 8.45
CA PRO A 182 19.49 12.54 8.26
C PRO A 182 20.36 12.95 7.08
N GLU A 183 21.39 12.15 6.76
CA GLU A 183 22.26 12.36 5.60
C GLU A 183 21.53 12.23 4.24
N SER A 184 20.38 11.61 4.24
CA SER A 184 19.55 11.40 3.05
C SER A 184 18.23 12.16 3.09
N ALA A 185 17.94 12.94 4.14
CA ALA A 185 16.66 13.56 4.40
C ALA A 185 16.13 14.41 3.23
N GLN A 186 17.00 15.13 2.52
CA GLN A 186 16.67 16.01 1.39
C GLN A 186 16.08 15.28 0.17
N LYS A 187 16.30 13.97 0.03
CA LYS A 187 15.78 13.16 -1.09
C LYS A 187 14.62 12.26 -0.68
N ILE A 188 14.14 12.37 0.56
CA ILE A 188 12.98 11.62 1.07
C ILE A 188 11.75 12.52 0.96
N HIS A 189 10.78 12.12 0.13
CA HIS A 189 9.56 12.86 -0.15
C HIS A 189 8.32 12.01 0.09
N ARG A 190 7.24 12.65 0.48
CA ARG A 190 5.93 12.00 0.58
C ARG A 190 5.17 12.18 -0.74
N VAL A 191 4.61 11.07 -1.25
CA VAL A 191 3.55 11.05 -2.25
C VAL A 191 2.54 10.01 -1.80
N TYR A 192 1.29 10.41 -1.57
CA TYR A 192 0.23 9.49 -1.16
C TYR A 192 -0.10 8.47 -2.25
N ASN A 193 -0.58 7.29 -1.87
CA ASN A 193 -1.22 6.38 -2.81
C ASN A 193 -2.51 7.01 -3.33
N GLY A 194 -2.63 7.13 -4.65
CA GLY A 194 -3.81 7.69 -5.28
C GLY A 194 -4.91 6.65 -5.53
N LEU A 195 -6.15 7.14 -5.63
CA LEU A 195 -7.33 6.36 -5.94
C LEU A 195 -8.15 7.04 -7.04
N ASP A 196 -8.70 6.23 -7.96
CA ASP A 196 -9.75 6.73 -8.86
C ASP A 196 -11.05 6.88 -8.06
N LEU A 197 -11.37 8.12 -7.73
CA LEU A 197 -12.51 8.44 -6.88
C LEU A 197 -13.85 8.37 -7.63
N SER A 198 -13.82 8.35 -8.96
CA SER A 198 -15.03 8.38 -9.80
C SER A 198 -15.85 7.10 -9.73
N VAL A 199 -15.22 5.98 -9.36
CA VAL A 199 -15.88 4.68 -9.24
C VAL A 199 -16.72 4.53 -7.96
N PHE A 200 -16.52 5.41 -6.96
CA PHE A 200 -17.17 5.33 -5.66
C PHE A 200 -18.43 6.19 -5.61
N LYS A 201 -19.52 5.58 -5.14
CA LYS A 201 -20.82 6.23 -4.93
C LYS A 201 -20.89 6.79 -3.50
N SER A 202 -21.54 7.94 -3.34
CA SER A 202 -21.79 8.48 -2.00
C SER A 202 -22.72 7.57 -1.20
N ALA A 203 -22.36 7.32 0.04
CA ALA A 203 -23.19 6.60 0.99
C ALA A 203 -24.41 7.46 1.40
N THR A 204 -25.48 6.78 1.80
CA THR A 204 -26.67 7.41 2.34
C THR A 204 -26.63 7.26 3.87
N PRO A 205 -26.38 8.34 4.63
CA PRO A 205 -26.38 8.30 6.10
C PRO A 205 -27.81 8.14 6.64
N GLY A 206 -27.91 7.90 7.95
CA GLY A 206 -29.20 7.98 8.66
C GLY A 206 -30.09 6.74 8.57
N VAL A 207 -29.57 5.54 8.28
CA VAL A 207 -30.36 4.29 8.27
C VAL A 207 -30.33 3.57 9.62
N SER A 208 -31.50 3.09 10.07
CA SER A 208 -31.61 2.15 11.19
C SER A 208 -31.95 0.74 10.65
N PRO A 209 -31.23 -0.31 11.11
CA PRO A 209 -30.08 -0.31 12.03
C PRO A 209 -28.84 0.34 11.41
N VAL A 210 -27.97 0.91 12.27
CA VAL A 210 -26.69 1.51 11.85
C VAL A 210 -25.80 0.45 11.20
N ARG A 211 -25.31 0.72 10.00
CA ARG A 211 -24.49 -0.22 9.23
C ARG A 211 -23.01 0.14 9.38
N LEU A 212 -22.31 -0.62 10.24
CA LEU A 212 -20.87 -0.51 10.43
C LEU A 212 -20.15 -1.37 9.39
N LEU A 213 -19.14 -0.82 8.74
CA LEU A 213 -18.30 -1.54 7.78
C LEU A 213 -16.84 -1.43 8.17
N SER A 214 -16.13 -2.55 8.09
CA SER A 214 -14.68 -2.60 8.20
C SER A 214 -14.10 -3.52 7.13
N ILE A 215 -12.98 -3.12 6.49
CA ILE A 215 -12.39 -3.84 5.36
C ILE A 215 -10.89 -4.05 5.60
N GLY A 216 -10.41 -5.29 5.45
CA GLY A 216 -8.98 -5.58 5.52
C GLY A 216 -8.67 -7.05 5.61
N ARG A 217 -7.40 -7.41 5.47
CA ARG A 217 -6.96 -8.78 5.75
C ARG A 217 -7.22 -9.14 7.21
N LEU A 218 -7.69 -10.35 7.48
CA LEU A 218 -7.94 -10.81 8.85
C LEU A 218 -6.62 -11.21 9.51
N ILE A 219 -5.84 -10.20 9.94
CA ILE A 219 -4.55 -10.32 10.61
C ILE A 219 -4.50 -9.38 11.81
N GLU A 220 -3.65 -9.66 12.79
CA GLU A 220 -3.57 -8.98 14.09
C GLU A 220 -3.57 -7.45 13.98
N LYS A 221 -2.73 -6.87 13.12
CA LYS A 221 -2.60 -5.42 12.99
C LYS A 221 -3.85 -4.69 12.49
N LYS A 222 -4.85 -5.40 11.97
CA LYS A 222 -6.15 -4.82 11.59
C LYS A 222 -7.10 -4.62 12.76
N GLY A 223 -6.81 -5.23 13.90
CA GLY A 223 -7.49 -4.98 15.17
C GLY A 223 -8.95 -5.38 15.22
N PHE A 224 -9.44 -6.28 14.34
CA PHE A 224 -10.85 -6.67 14.27
C PHE A 224 -11.40 -7.24 15.57
N LYS A 225 -10.56 -7.85 16.41
CA LYS A 225 -10.98 -8.30 17.74
C LYS A 225 -11.51 -7.14 18.58
N PHE A 226 -10.87 -5.97 18.52
CA PHE A 226 -11.30 -4.78 19.29
C PHE A 226 -12.61 -4.20 18.74
N LEU A 227 -12.85 -4.32 17.42
CA LEU A 227 -14.15 -3.97 16.84
C LEU A 227 -15.25 -4.92 17.34
N ILE A 228 -15.01 -6.23 17.38
CA ILE A 228 -15.98 -7.21 17.90
C ILE A 228 -16.24 -6.97 19.39
N GLU A 229 -15.21 -6.69 20.18
CA GLU A 229 -15.36 -6.30 21.58
C GLU A 229 -16.20 -5.01 21.73
N SER A 230 -15.99 -4.03 20.85
CA SER A 230 -16.79 -2.80 20.80
C SER A 230 -18.26 -3.10 20.42
N CYS A 231 -18.49 -4.00 19.48
CA CYS A 231 -19.84 -4.44 19.11
C CYS A 231 -20.60 -5.06 20.31
N ARG A 232 -19.91 -5.80 21.18
CA ARG A 232 -20.50 -6.30 22.43
C ARG A 232 -20.97 -5.15 23.34
N LEU A 233 -20.17 -4.08 23.46
CA LEU A 233 -20.54 -2.91 24.25
C LEU A 233 -21.70 -2.13 23.61
N LEU A 234 -21.70 -1.99 22.28
CA LEU A 234 -22.80 -1.35 21.54
C LEU A 234 -24.12 -2.10 21.74
N ARG A 235 -24.11 -3.42 21.67
CA ARG A 235 -25.32 -4.25 21.94
C ARG A 235 -25.81 -4.04 23.38
N SER A 236 -24.90 -4.05 24.35
CA SER A 236 -25.25 -3.82 25.76
C SER A 236 -25.84 -2.43 26.02
N SER A 237 -25.52 -1.44 25.19
CA SER A 237 -26.10 -0.10 25.27
C SER A 237 -27.45 0.03 24.52
N GLY A 238 -27.93 -1.02 23.86
CA GLY A 238 -29.19 -1.02 23.15
C GLY A 238 -29.16 -0.35 21.76
N LEU A 239 -27.98 0.00 21.22
CA LEU A 239 -27.86 0.55 19.86
C LEU A 239 -28.21 -0.53 18.82
N PRO A 240 -29.20 -0.30 17.94
CA PRO A 240 -29.47 -1.24 16.85
C PRO A 240 -28.43 -1.05 15.73
N PHE A 241 -27.61 -2.09 15.47
CA PHE A 241 -26.57 -2.05 14.44
C PHE A 241 -26.40 -3.40 13.74
N VAL A 242 -25.79 -3.33 12.56
CA VAL A 242 -25.17 -4.47 11.85
C VAL A 242 -23.73 -4.10 11.54
N CYS A 243 -22.78 -4.97 11.87
CA CYS A 243 -21.36 -4.81 11.57
C CYS A 243 -20.93 -5.85 10.54
N GLN A 244 -20.37 -5.39 9.44
CA GLN A 244 -19.87 -6.22 8.37
C GLN A 244 -18.35 -6.05 8.28
N ILE A 245 -17.64 -7.18 8.34
CA ILE A 245 -16.18 -7.24 8.22
C ILE A 245 -15.84 -7.97 6.93
N VAL A 246 -15.19 -7.27 6.00
CA VAL A 246 -14.83 -7.80 4.68
C VAL A 246 -13.35 -8.12 4.64
N GLY A 247 -13.01 -9.34 4.23
CA GLY A 247 -11.64 -9.79 4.04
C GLY A 247 -11.42 -11.24 4.39
N GLU A 248 -10.20 -11.70 4.17
CA GLU A 248 -9.74 -13.06 4.50
C GLU A 248 -8.41 -13.01 5.26
N GLY A 249 -8.07 -14.05 5.99
CA GLY A 249 -6.79 -14.15 6.68
C GLY A 249 -6.78 -15.14 7.83
N PRO A 250 -5.61 -15.37 8.43
CA PRO A 250 -5.40 -16.40 9.46
C PRO A 250 -6.19 -16.17 10.76
N GLU A 251 -6.68 -14.96 11.03
CA GLU A 251 -7.49 -14.65 12.22
C GLU A 251 -8.98 -15.04 12.06
N HIS A 252 -9.40 -15.54 10.88
CA HIS A 252 -10.82 -15.81 10.58
C HIS A 252 -11.51 -16.63 11.66
N ASP A 253 -11.00 -17.82 11.95
CA ASP A 253 -11.65 -18.76 12.88
C ASP A 253 -11.70 -18.19 14.29
N ARG A 254 -10.64 -17.52 14.72
CA ARG A 254 -10.58 -16.85 16.03
C ARG A 254 -11.60 -15.70 16.15
N LEU A 255 -11.79 -14.93 15.09
CA LEU A 255 -12.79 -13.85 15.09
C LEU A 255 -14.20 -14.42 15.09
N GLU A 256 -14.45 -15.52 14.38
CA GLU A 256 -15.74 -16.22 14.40
C GLU A 256 -16.05 -16.80 15.78
N GLU A 257 -15.07 -17.44 16.44
CA GLU A 257 -15.21 -17.89 17.83
C GLU A 257 -15.57 -16.75 18.79
N LEU A 258 -14.94 -15.58 18.63
CA LEU A 258 -15.20 -14.39 19.44
C LEU A 258 -16.61 -13.83 19.21
N ILE A 259 -17.09 -13.85 17.98
CA ILE A 259 -18.48 -13.44 17.63
C ILE A 259 -19.48 -14.37 18.33
N GLN A 260 -19.22 -15.67 18.34
CA GLN A 260 -20.08 -16.66 19.00
C GLN A 260 -20.04 -16.52 20.52
N GLU A 261 -18.85 -16.40 21.12
CA GLU A 261 -18.65 -16.21 22.55
C GLU A 261 -19.44 -14.99 23.07
N TYR A 262 -19.39 -13.89 22.31
CA TYR A 262 -20.12 -12.66 22.68
C TYR A 262 -21.58 -12.67 22.21
N GLN A 263 -22.07 -13.78 21.64
CA GLN A 263 -23.43 -13.95 21.12
C GLN A 263 -23.82 -12.85 20.09
N LEU A 264 -22.88 -12.46 19.21
CA LEU A 264 -23.06 -11.39 18.24
C LEU A 264 -23.42 -11.87 16.83
N SER A 265 -23.69 -13.15 16.62
CA SER A 265 -23.87 -13.76 15.29
C SER A 265 -25.01 -13.15 14.45
N GLU A 266 -25.98 -12.50 15.10
CA GLU A 266 -27.05 -11.78 14.39
C GLU A 266 -26.66 -10.36 13.96
N SER A 267 -25.66 -9.75 14.63
CA SER A 267 -25.27 -8.36 14.44
C SER A 267 -23.91 -8.20 13.78
N VAL A 268 -23.02 -9.19 13.85
CA VAL A 268 -21.66 -9.12 13.28
C VAL A 268 -21.45 -10.26 12.31
N ARG A 269 -20.93 -9.96 11.11
CA ARG A 269 -20.71 -10.94 10.04
C ARG A 269 -19.32 -10.77 9.41
N LEU A 270 -18.61 -11.89 9.24
CA LEU A 270 -17.42 -11.98 8.40
C LEU A 270 -17.88 -12.36 6.99
N LEU A 271 -17.71 -11.46 6.00
CA LEU A 271 -18.23 -11.64 4.65
C LEU A 271 -17.24 -12.35 3.70
N GLY A 272 -16.02 -12.61 4.14
CA GLY A 272 -14.96 -13.06 3.26
C GLY A 272 -14.47 -11.95 2.31
N PRO A 273 -13.61 -12.28 1.34
CA PRO A 273 -13.10 -11.33 0.36
C PRO A 273 -14.18 -11.01 -0.69
N LEU A 274 -14.34 -9.72 -1.01
CA LEU A 274 -15.28 -9.25 -2.04
C LEU A 274 -14.53 -8.68 -3.24
N PRO A 275 -15.09 -8.84 -4.47
CA PRO A 275 -14.64 -8.10 -5.66
C PRO A 275 -14.80 -6.59 -5.48
N GLN A 276 -14.02 -5.81 -6.23
CA GLN A 276 -14.07 -4.34 -6.12
C GLN A 276 -15.46 -3.76 -6.42
N THR A 277 -16.21 -4.36 -7.34
CA THR A 277 -17.60 -3.96 -7.65
C THR A 277 -18.50 -4.03 -6.43
N ASP A 278 -18.40 -5.13 -5.69
CA ASP A 278 -19.22 -5.38 -4.52
C ASP A 278 -18.76 -4.52 -3.33
N LEU A 279 -17.44 -4.22 -3.26
CA LEU A 279 -16.89 -3.26 -2.28
C LEU A 279 -17.46 -1.85 -2.48
N VAL A 280 -17.63 -1.39 -3.71
CA VAL A 280 -18.25 -0.09 -4.00
C VAL A 280 -19.71 -0.06 -3.53
N GLU A 281 -20.47 -1.12 -3.77
CA GLU A 281 -21.87 -1.19 -3.36
C GLU A 281 -22.03 -1.27 -1.83
N ILE A 282 -21.21 -2.08 -1.15
CA ILE A 282 -21.29 -2.20 0.32
C ILE A 282 -20.84 -0.91 1.03
N LEU A 283 -19.85 -0.20 0.49
CA LEU A 283 -19.45 1.12 0.97
C LEU A 283 -20.60 2.11 0.85
N ALA A 284 -21.28 2.17 -0.31
CA ALA A 284 -22.42 3.05 -0.53
C ALA A 284 -23.64 2.75 0.35
N GLN A 285 -23.76 1.51 0.85
CA GLN A 285 -24.84 1.07 1.73
C GLN A 285 -24.51 1.20 3.22
N SER A 286 -23.29 1.58 3.58
CA SER A 286 -22.83 1.67 4.96
C SER A 286 -23.15 3.03 5.57
N SER A 287 -23.19 3.09 6.91
CA SER A 287 -23.42 4.34 7.67
C SER A 287 -22.12 4.90 8.24
N ILE A 288 -21.24 4.03 8.74
CA ILE A 288 -19.97 4.40 9.38
C ILE A 288 -18.91 3.39 8.95
N PHE A 289 -17.75 3.90 8.54
CA PHE A 289 -16.58 3.06 8.33
C PHE A 289 -15.74 3.02 9.59
N VAL A 290 -15.41 1.80 10.07
CA VAL A 290 -14.61 1.62 11.29
C VAL A 290 -13.29 0.97 10.94
N PHE A 291 -12.17 1.58 11.35
CA PHE A 291 -10.82 1.05 11.08
C PHE A 291 -10.00 0.96 12.37
N PRO A 292 -10.07 -0.17 13.08
CA PRO A 292 -9.52 -0.35 14.43
C PRO A 292 -8.07 -0.84 14.44
N ALA A 293 -7.24 -0.39 13.49
CA ALA A 293 -5.86 -0.85 13.33
C ALA A 293 -5.03 -0.69 14.61
N VAL A 294 -4.04 -1.56 14.76
CA VAL A 294 -3.14 -1.58 15.92
C VAL A 294 -1.70 -1.85 15.49
N HIS A 295 -0.75 -1.60 16.38
CA HIS A 295 0.56 -2.23 16.30
C HIS A 295 0.41 -3.70 16.73
N ASP A 296 0.82 -4.62 15.85
CA ASP A 296 0.83 -6.04 16.17
C ASP A 296 1.98 -6.42 17.11
N SER A 297 2.06 -7.70 17.47
CA SER A 297 3.08 -8.24 18.37
C SER A 297 4.52 -8.09 17.83
N SER A 298 4.70 -7.90 16.53
CA SER A 298 6.00 -7.64 15.89
C SER A 298 6.34 -6.16 15.77
N GLY A 299 5.42 -5.26 16.13
CA GLY A 299 5.52 -3.81 15.91
C GLY A 299 5.15 -3.37 14.50
N ASP A 300 4.66 -4.27 13.65
CA ASP A 300 4.15 -3.91 12.32
C ASP A 300 2.77 -3.26 12.41
N THR A 301 2.50 -2.32 11.53
CA THR A 301 1.23 -1.61 11.44
C THR A 301 0.93 -1.15 10.03
N ASP A 302 -0.26 -0.59 9.82
CA ASP A 302 -0.62 0.03 8.55
C ASP A 302 -0.08 1.46 8.47
N ASN A 303 0.61 1.77 7.38
CA ASN A 303 1.13 3.12 7.16
C ASN A 303 0.06 4.05 6.54
N LEU A 304 -0.46 3.68 5.36
CA LEU A 304 -1.51 4.43 4.66
C LEU A 304 -2.55 3.44 4.10
N PRO A 305 -3.57 3.06 4.88
CA PRO A 305 -4.56 2.08 4.45
C PRO A 305 -5.47 2.65 3.35
N THR A 306 -5.38 2.10 2.13
CA THR A 306 -6.16 2.57 0.98
C THR A 306 -7.67 2.41 1.17
N VAL A 307 -8.10 1.46 1.97
CA VAL A 307 -9.54 1.25 2.30
C VAL A 307 -10.16 2.44 3.03
N LEU A 308 -9.37 3.21 3.79
CA LEU A 308 -9.83 4.49 4.37
C LEU A 308 -10.11 5.52 3.27
N ILE A 309 -9.26 5.58 2.24
CA ILE A 309 -9.46 6.48 1.10
C ILE A 309 -10.70 6.04 0.30
N GLU A 310 -10.93 4.74 0.19
CA GLU A 310 -12.13 4.17 -0.46
C GLU A 310 -13.41 4.53 0.32
N ALA A 311 -13.38 4.46 1.65
CA ALA A 311 -14.48 4.91 2.51
C ALA A 311 -14.72 6.42 2.40
N MET A 312 -13.65 7.23 2.37
CA MET A 312 -13.75 8.68 2.16
C MET A 312 -14.34 9.02 0.79
N ALA A 313 -13.93 8.30 -0.27
CA ALA A 313 -14.46 8.45 -1.61
C ALA A 313 -15.96 8.12 -1.67
N SER A 314 -16.45 7.27 -0.78
CA SER A 314 -17.87 6.95 -0.61
C SER A 314 -18.59 7.91 0.35
N SER A 315 -17.97 9.02 0.73
CA SER A 315 -18.55 10.01 1.67
C SER A 315 -18.93 9.41 3.04
N LEU A 316 -18.21 8.38 3.50
CA LEU A 316 -18.47 7.80 4.81
C LEU A 316 -17.77 8.60 5.92
N PRO A 317 -18.46 8.85 7.05
CA PRO A 317 -17.80 9.25 8.27
C PRO A 317 -16.97 8.10 8.82
N ILE A 318 -15.82 8.39 9.44
CA ILE A 318 -14.85 7.39 9.83
C ILE A 318 -14.64 7.39 11.34
N VAL A 319 -14.58 6.19 11.93
CA VAL A 319 -14.03 5.98 13.28
C VAL A 319 -12.78 5.12 13.14
N ALA A 320 -11.64 5.66 13.57
CA ALA A 320 -10.36 4.97 13.41
C ALA A 320 -9.46 5.11 14.63
N THR A 321 -8.43 4.28 14.71
CA THR A 321 -7.42 4.35 15.77
C THR A 321 -6.27 5.26 15.38
N GLU A 322 -5.60 5.84 16.39
CA GLU A 322 -4.43 6.70 16.21
C GLU A 322 -3.16 5.86 16.00
N VAL A 323 -2.95 5.41 14.76
CA VAL A 323 -1.81 4.55 14.41
C VAL A 323 -1.13 5.05 13.14
N ALA A 324 0.17 5.21 13.19
CA ALA A 324 1.05 5.58 12.06
C ALA A 324 0.50 6.74 11.19
N GLY A 325 0.24 6.51 9.90
CA GLY A 325 -0.27 7.52 8.97
C GLY A 325 -1.80 7.67 8.95
N ILE A 326 -2.55 6.96 9.81
CA ILE A 326 -4.02 7.08 9.86
C ILE A 326 -4.48 8.51 10.16
N PRO A 327 -3.86 9.28 11.10
CA PRO A 327 -4.24 10.68 11.35
C PRO A 327 -4.03 11.64 10.16
N GLU A 328 -3.27 11.24 9.14
CA GLU A 328 -3.12 12.03 7.91
C GLU A 328 -4.34 11.89 6.98
N ILE A 329 -5.07 10.77 7.11
CA ILE A 329 -6.28 10.45 6.35
C ILE A 329 -7.51 10.89 7.13
N VAL A 330 -7.60 10.47 8.40
CA VAL A 330 -8.72 10.77 9.29
C VAL A 330 -8.31 11.89 10.24
N GLN A 331 -8.86 13.07 10.03
CA GLN A 331 -8.62 14.24 10.86
C GLN A 331 -9.72 14.33 11.92
N HIS A 332 -9.31 14.21 13.19
CA HIS A 332 -10.24 14.16 14.33
C HIS A 332 -11.16 15.37 14.36
N ASN A 333 -12.47 15.15 14.49
CA ASN A 333 -13.54 16.16 14.44
C ASN A 333 -13.72 16.90 13.10
N GLU A 334 -13.01 16.52 12.04
CA GLU A 334 -13.20 17.06 10.68
C GLU A 334 -13.94 16.07 9.77
N ASN A 335 -13.36 14.87 9.56
CA ASN A 335 -13.96 13.83 8.74
C ASN A 335 -14.13 12.49 9.47
N GLY A 336 -13.88 12.47 10.78
CA GLY A 336 -14.03 11.29 11.60
C GLY A 336 -13.64 11.50 13.06
N LEU A 337 -13.69 10.42 13.81
CA LEU A 337 -13.23 10.37 15.20
C LEU A 337 -12.03 9.43 15.31
N ILE A 338 -10.95 9.91 15.91
CA ILE A 338 -9.75 9.14 16.23
C ILE A 338 -9.79 8.73 17.70
N VAL A 339 -9.51 7.46 17.98
CA VAL A 339 -9.45 6.89 19.33
C VAL A 339 -8.11 6.16 19.55
N PRO A 340 -7.69 5.94 20.80
CA PRO A 340 -6.51 5.10 21.07
C PRO A 340 -6.65 3.69 20.51
N GLU A 341 -5.53 3.09 20.08
CA GLU A 341 -5.51 1.68 19.70
C GLU A 341 -5.78 0.75 20.88
N LYS A 342 -6.31 -0.45 20.61
CA LYS A 342 -6.56 -1.48 21.64
C LYS A 342 -7.52 -1.05 22.75
N ASP A 343 -8.36 -0.05 22.50
CA ASP A 343 -9.37 0.45 23.43
C ASP A 343 -10.80 0.27 22.86
N PRO A 344 -11.44 -0.88 23.11
CA PRO A 344 -12.78 -1.16 22.60
C PRO A 344 -13.86 -0.28 23.22
N VAL A 345 -13.62 0.30 24.41
CA VAL A 345 -14.57 1.20 25.08
C VAL A 345 -14.63 2.53 24.33
N ARG A 346 -13.48 3.15 24.11
CA ARG A 346 -13.39 4.39 23.33
C ARG A 346 -13.87 4.22 21.90
N LEU A 347 -13.60 3.06 21.30
CA LEU A 347 -14.09 2.76 19.95
C LEU A 347 -15.62 2.66 19.93
N ALA A 348 -16.25 1.99 20.90
CA ALA A 348 -17.70 1.91 21.02
C ALA A 348 -18.32 3.30 21.31
N ASP A 349 -17.69 4.11 22.16
CA ASP A 349 -18.16 5.46 22.45
C ASP A 349 -18.15 6.35 21.19
N ALA A 350 -17.08 6.31 20.42
CA ALA A 350 -16.99 7.06 19.16
C ALA A 350 -18.03 6.61 18.14
N ILE A 351 -18.28 5.29 18.03
CA ILE A 351 -19.34 4.76 17.16
C ILE A 351 -20.72 5.23 17.64
N ARG A 352 -21.01 5.25 18.95
CA ARG A 352 -22.29 5.73 19.51
C ARG A 352 -22.51 7.23 19.23
N VAL A 353 -21.48 8.05 19.41
CA VAL A 353 -21.53 9.48 19.09
C VAL A 353 -21.88 9.68 17.62
N MET A 354 -21.21 8.98 16.72
CA MET A 354 -21.43 9.08 15.29
C MET A 354 -22.82 8.57 14.88
N ALA A 355 -23.29 7.50 15.48
CA ALA A 355 -24.60 6.90 15.22
C ALA A 355 -25.76 7.73 15.79
N GLY A 356 -25.51 8.46 16.87
CA GLY A 356 -26.53 9.29 17.56
C GLY A 356 -26.70 10.70 16.99
N ASP A 357 -25.82 11.15 16.09
CA ASP A 357 -25.86 12.48 15.48
C ASP A 357 -25.71 12.40 13.96
N GLU A 358 -26.85 12.35 13.28
CA GLU A 358 -26.92 12.27 11.81
C GLU A 358 -26.27 13.49 11.13
N ALA A 359 -26.48 14.68 11.67
CA ALA A 359 -25.89 15.91 11.11
C ALA A 359 -24.36 15.92 11.22
N LEU A 360 -23.82 15.36 12.31
CA LEU A 360 -22.38 15.14 12.49
C LEU A 360 -21.86 14.12 11.46
N ALA A 361 -22.54 12.98 11.33
CA ALA A 361 -22.17 11.92 10.39
C ALA A 361 -22.15 12.43 8.95
N GLU A 362 -23.18 13.17 8.53
CA GLU A 362 -23.22 13.80 7.21
C GLU A 362 -22.11 14.83 6.99
N ARG A 363 -21.87 15.70 7.98
CA ARG A 363 -20.80 16.68 7.92
C ARG A 363 -19.44 16.01 7.72
N PHE A 364 -19.16 14.95 8.48
CA PHE A 364 -17.90 14.20 8.36
C PHE A 364 -17.81 13.45 7.02
N GLY A 365 -18.91 12.87 6.55
CA GLY A 365 -18.94 12.22 5.25
C GLY A 365 -18.63 13.18 4.09
N ARG A 366 -19.23 14.39 4.09
CA ARG A 366 -18.90 15.45 3.11
C ARG A 366 -17.44 15.88 3.20
N ALA A 367 -16.91 16.04 4.41
CA ALA A 367 -15.50 16.37 4.60
C ALA A 367 -14.57 15.24 4.14
N SER A 368 -14.93 13.98 4.40
CA SER A 368 -14.21 12.81 3.88
C SER A 368 -14.05 12.87 2.36
N ARG A 369 -15.15 13.07 1.63
CA ARG A 369 -15.12 13.16 0.16
C ARG A 369 -14.25 14.32 -0.33
N ARG A 370 -14.41 15.49 0.24
CA ARG A 370 -13.62 16.68 -0.10
C ARG A 370 -12.11 16.43 0.10
N ILE A 371 -11.73 15.90 1.27
CA ILE A 371 -10.32 15.59 1.58
C ILE A 371 -9.76 14.51 0.63
N ALA A 372 -10.58 13.50 0.28
CA ALA A 372 -10.18 12.49 -0.69
C ALA A 372 -9.86 13.12 -2.06
N GLU A 373 -10.71 14.02 -2.56
CA GLU A 373 -10.52 14.73 -3.82
C GLU A 373 -9.28 15.63 -3.80
N GLU A 374 -9.04 16.34 -2.72
CA GLU A 374 -7.90 17.24 -2.57
C GLU A 374 -6.56 16.51 -2.48
N LYS A 375 -6.49 15.43 -1.68
CA LYS A 375 -5.22 14.78 -1.32
C LYS A 375 -4.94 13.48 -2.04
N PHE A 376 -5.97 12.68 -2.34
CA PHE A 376 -5.83 11.28 -2.74
C PHE A 376 -6.35 10.97 -4.15
N ALA A 377 -6.80 11.96 -4.92
CA ALA A 377 -7.14 11.74 -6.31
C ALA A 377 -5.92 11.21 -7.10
N LEU A 378 -6.11 10.11 -7.83
CA LEU A 378 -5.03 9.41 -8.53
C LEU A 378 -4.26 10.33 -9.49
N SER A 379 -4.97 11.20 -10.23
CA SER A 379 -4.35 12.18 -11.13
C SER A 379 -3.40 13.14 -10.41
N ASN A 380 -3.78 13.59 -9.20
CA ASN A 380 -2.99 14.53 -8.41
C ASN A 380 -1.74 13.87 -7.83
N THR A 381 -1.88 12.66 -7.27
CA THR A 381 -0.76 11.93 -6.67
C THR A 381 0.28 11.50 -7.72
N VAL A 382 -0.18 11.03 -8.88
CA VAL A 382 0.70 10.71 -10.02
C VAL A 382 1.35 11.98 -10.58
N GLY A 383 0.63 13.12 -10.63
CA GLY A 383 1.19 14.42 -11.01
C GLY A 383 2.32 14.87 -10.06
N GLN A 384 2.14 14.68 -8.73
CA GLN A 384 3.19 14.97 -7.75
C GLN A 384 4.42 14.06 -7.97
N LEU A 385 4.22 12.77 -8.21
CA LEU A 385 5.32 11.83 -8.49
C LEU A 385 6.08 12.23 -9.76
N LYS A 386 5.39 12.57 -10.83
CA LYS A 386 6.01 13.08 -12.08
C LYS A 386 6.83 14.35 -11.83
N SER A 387 6.31 15.27 -11.03
CA SER A 387 7.03 16.49 -10.66
C SER A 387 8.33 16.21 -9.92
N LEU A 388 8.34 15.20 -9.04
CA LEU A 388 9.56 14.72 -8.38
C LEU A 388 10.52 14.08 -9.38
N PHE A 389 10.05 13.23 -10.29
CA PHE A 389 10.91 12.65 -11.32
C PHE A 389 11.56 13.74 -12.20
N THR A 390 10.82 14.77 -12.58
CA THR A 390 11.35 15.92 -13.32
C THR A 390 12.38 16.68 -12.49
N ARG A 391 12.06 17.02 -11.23
CA ARG A 391 12.96 17.73 -10.31
C ARG A 391 14.29 17.03 -10.13
N TYR A 392 14.28 15.70 -10.05
CA TYR A 392 15.48 14.88 -9.92
C TYR A 392 16.09 14.46 -11.26
N SER A 393 15.58 14.97 -12.38
CA SER A 393 16.04 14.69 -13.76
C SER A 393 16.10 13.17 -14.04
N LEU A 394 15.03 12.44 -13.71
CA LEU A 394 14.99 10.97 -13.80
C LEU A 394 14.46 10.45 -15.14
N GLY A 395 14.07 11.32 -16.07
CA GLY A 395 13.74 10.94 -17.46
C GLY A 395 12.25 10.68 -17.72
N VAL A 396 11.40 11.58 -17.21
CA VAL A 396 9.95 11.68 -17.52
C VAL A 396 9.70 12.86 -18.41
#